data_49a0855c9afae88135ab59c3b5216012
#
_entry.id   49a0855c9afae88135ab59c3b5216012
#
_cell.length_a   1.000
_cell.length_b   1.000
_cell.length_c   1.000
_cell.angle_alpha   90.00
_cell.angle_beta   90.00
_cell.angle_gamma   90.00
#
_symmetry.space_group_name_H-M   'P 1'
#
loop_
_entity.id
_entity.type
_entity.pdbx_description
1 polymer ?
#
loop_
_entity_poly.entity_id
_entity_poly.type
_entity_poly.pdbx_seq_one_letter_code
_entity_poly.pdbx_strand_id
1 'polypeptide(L)'
;LYVGTLSIFSFYLISTNGFEERYVNTLNQESRSVYDNLKEINDLNIDTEKIQFQDDKCKFWNETINNEVIEKFNDCKLENNALLIIGDSHAMDLYNMAFLNSDHPFIVGISSPGCRVHSYKPGCSYEDLQEFVKLNQDYIDLVYYNQAGFYLIENNGSSIIRSDFQNENIESFSVFTERVRKIYDYLQ
;
A
#
# COMPACT_ATOMS: atom_id res chain seq x y z
N LEU A 1 -21.92 -2.70 46.49
CA LEU A 1 -22.94 -2.15 45.55
C LEU A 1 -22.31 -1.50 44.32
N TYR A 2 -21.31 -0.61 44.50
CA TYR A 2 -20.67 0.12 43.39
C TYR A 2 -19.96 -0.77 42.34
N VAL A 3 -19.31 -1.84 42.78
CA VAL A 3 -18.59 -2.74 41.85
C VAL A 3 -19.58 -3.47 40.92
N GLY A 4 -20.73 -3.91 41.44
CA GLY A 4 -21.74 -4.58 40.62
C GLY A 4 -22.38 -3.68 39.56
N THR A 5 -22.63 -2.40 39.90
CA THR A 5 -23.21 -1.43 38.97
C THR A 5 -22.22 -1.06 37.84
N LEU A 6 -20.94 -0.91 38.17
CA LEU A 6 -19.89 -0.66 37.15
C LEU A 6 -19.72 -1.85 36.20
N SER A 7 -19.75 -3.06 36.70
CA SER A 7 -19.65 -4.28 35.88
C SER A 7 -20.83 -4.42 34.91
N ILE A 8 -22.05 -4.16 35.39
CA ILE A 8 -23.27 -4.19 34.54
C ILE A 8 -23.19 -3.11 33.48
N PHE A 9 -22.75 -1.89 33.82
CA PHE A 9 -22.62 -0.80 32.86
C PHE A 9 -21.54 -1.08 31.81
N SER A 10 -20.39 -1.62 32.24
CA SER A 10 -19.31 -2.04 31.30
C SER A 10 -19.79 -3.13 30.35
N PHE A 11 -20.51 -4.13 30.87
CA PHE A 11 -21.07 -5.17 30.04
C PHE A 11 -22.08 -4.63 29.01
N TYR A 12 -22.92 -3.69 29.42
CA TYR A 12 -23.87 -3.02 28.54
C TYR A 12 -23.16 -2.20 27.45
N LEU A 13 -22.10 -1.45 27.78
CA LEU A 13 -21.28 -0.72 26.81
C LEU A 13 -20.64 -1.65 25.79
N ILE A 14 -20.09 -2.78 26.22
CA ILE A 14 -19.48 -3.78 25.34
C ILE A 14 -20.53 -4.40 24.44
N SER A 15 -21.68 -4.79 24.99
CA SER A 15 -22.76 -5.46 24.23
C SER A 15 -23.45 -4.55 23.21
N THR A 16 -23.36 -3.24 23.38
CA THR A 16 -23.92 -2.24 22.45
C THR A 16 -22.86 -1.57 21.56
N ASN A 17 -21.64 -2.11 21.48
CA ASN A 17 -20.52 -1.49 20.76
C ASN A 17 -20.35 0.01 21.08
N GLY A 18 -20.43 0.37 22.37
CA GLY A 18 -20.28 1.77 22.77
C GLY A 18 -21.39 2.69 22.28
N PHE A 19 -22.62 2.18 22.16
CA PHE A 19 -23.77 2.93 21.61
C PHE A 19 -23.65 3.27 20.11
N GLU A 20 -22.98 2.43 19.35
CA GLU A 20 -22.79 2.56 17.89
C GLU A 20 -24.11 2.94 17.18
N GLU A 21 -25.18 2.21 17.43
CA GLU A 21 -26.49 2.46 16.82
C GLU A 21 -27.01 3.89 17.07
N ARG A 22 -26.80 4.39 18.28
CA ARG A 22 -27.19 5.77 18.62
C ARG A 22 -26.38 6.80 17.85
N TYR A 23 -25.08 6.57 17.67
CA TYR A 23 -24.21 7.43 16.88
C TYR A 23 -24.64 7.40 15.40
N VAL A 24 -24.81 6.20 14.81
CA VAL A 24 -25.18 6.01 13.40
C VAL A 24 -26.51 6.69 13.08
N ASN A 25 -27.47 6.67 14.01
CA ASN A 25 -28.76 7.35 13.84
C ASN A 25 -28.69 8.88 13.84
N THR A 26 -27.56 9.47 14.27
CA THR A 26 -27.32 10.92 14.19
C THR A 26 -26.66 11.36 12.90
N LEU A 27 -26.16 10.44 12.09
CA LEU A 27 -25.46 10.73 10.85
C LEU A 27 -26.47 11.15 9.75
N ASN A 28 -26.07 12.10 8.91
CA ASN A 28 -26.77 12.38 7.67
C ASN A 28 -26.56 11.22 6.66
N GLN A 29 -27.31 11.23 5.57
CA GLN A 29 -27.31 10.14 4.59
C GLN A 29 -25.91 9.88 3.98
N GLU A 30 -25.15 10.94 3.69
CA GLU A 30 -23.81 10.84 3.11
C GLU A 30 -22.82 10.23 4.11
N SER A 31 -22.79 10.76 5.34
CA SER A 31 -21.94 10.24 6.42
C SER A 31 -22.31 8.81 6.80
N ARG A 32 -23.59 8.45 6.72
CA ARG A 32 -24.05 7.10 6.96
C ARG A 32 -23.55 6.14 5.88
N SER A 33 -23.60 6.53 4.60
CA SER A 33 -23.06 5.72 3.51
C SER A 33 -21.56 5.46 3.67
N VAL A 34 -20.78 6.48 4.08
CA VAL A 34 -19.34 6.31 4.37
C VAL A 34 -19.14 5.36 5.55
N TYR A 35 -19.93 5.52 6.62
CA TYR A 35 -19.83 4.63 7.78
C TYR A 35 -20.16 3.18 7.44
N ASP A 36 -21.24 2.95 6.69
CA ASP A 36 -21.66 1.59 6.27
C ASP A 36 -20.60 0.94 5.39
N ASN A 37 -20.00 1.69 4.45
CA ASN A 37 -18.89 1.21 3.62
C ASN A 37 -17.64 0.86 4.45
N LEU A 38 -17.28 1.70 5.43
CA LEU A 38 -16.14 1.43 6.32
C LEU A 38 -16.40 0.22 7.20
N LYS A 39 -17.64 0.02 7.65
CA LYS A 39 -18.03 -1.15 8.43
C LYS A 39 -17.97 -2.42 7.58
N GLU A 40 -18.48 -2.38 6.36
CA GLU A 40 -18.38 -3.49 5.41
C GLU A 40 -16.92 -3.88 5.15
N ILE A 41 -16.03 -2.91 4.95
CA ILE A 41 -14.59 -3.14 4.80
C ILE A 41 -13.99 -3.81 6.05
N ASN A 42 -14.39 -3.38 7.25
CA ASN A 42 -13.95 -4.01 8.49
C ASN A 42 -14.54 -5.41 8.70
N ASP A 43 -15.81 -5.61 8.32
CA ASP A 43 -16.50 -6.90 8.46
C ASP A 43 -16.03 -7.91 7.41
N LEU A 44 -15.51 -7.47 6.27
CA LEU A 44 -14.78 -8.30 5.31
C LEU A 44 -13.58 -8.98 5.97
N ASN A 45 -13.26 -8.53 7.20
CA ASN A 45 -12.21 -9.08 8.06
C ASN A 45 -11.07 -9.64 7.21
N ILE A 46 -10.59 -8.76 6.35
CA ILE A 46 -9.39 -9.03 5.61
C ILE A 46 -8.38 -9.18 6.74
N ASP A 47 -8.10 -10.42 7.10
CA ASP A 47 -7.05 -10.76 8.04
C ASP A 47 -5.76 -10.26 7.38
N THR A 48 -5.54 -8.95 7.54
CA THR A 48 -4.48 -8.22 6.85
C THR A 48 -3.12 -8.83 7.17
N GLU A 49 -2.99 -9.50 8.32
CA GLU A 49 -1.79 -10.25 8.66
C GLU A 49 -1.67 -11.55 7.84
N LYS A 50 -2.79 -12.18 7.45
CA LYS A 50 -2.78 -13.41 6.62
C LYS A 50 -2.77 -13.15 5.12
N ILE A 51 -3.25 -11.99 4.70
CA ILE A 51 -3.33 -11.61 3.28
C ILE A 51 -2.11 -10.79 2.86
N GLN A 52 -1.49 -10.07 3.80
CA GLN A 52 -0.25 -9.36 3.51
C GLN A 52 0.84 -10.34 3.12
N PHE A 53 1.36 -10.15 1.89
CA PHE A 53 2.51 -10.91 1.38
C PHE A 53 2.25 -12.39 1.16
N GLN A 54 1.06 -12.75 0.69
CA GLN A 54 0.83 -14.09 0.19
C GLN A 54 1.87 -14.41 -0.90
N ASP A 55 2.41 -15.59 -0.80
CA ASP A 55 3.46 -16.10 -1.66
C ASP A 55 2.92 -17.34 -2.38
N ASP A 56 2.96 -17.33 -3.69
CA ASP A 56 2.65 -18.48 -4.52
C ASP A 56 3.88 -18.74 -5.41
N LYS A 57 3.91 -19.86 -6.12
CA LYS A 57 5.06 -20.25 -6.95
C LYS A 57 5.61 -19.07 -7.79
N CYS A 58 4.71 -18.34 -8.49
CA CYS A 58 5.09 -17.23 -9.38
C CYS A 58 4.41 -15.90 -9.03
N LYS A 59 3.85 -15.77 -7.84
CA LYS A 59 3.39 -14.50 -7.31
C LYS A 59 4.02 -14.32 -5.94
N PHE A 60 5.05 -13.46 -5.85
CA PHE A 60 5.82 -13.29 -4.63
C PHE A 60 6.27 -11.85 -4.43
N TRP A 61 6.53 -11.52 -3.16
CA TRP A 61 7.00 -10.21 -2.74
C TRP A 61 8.25 -10.31 -1.89
N ASN A 62 9.11 -9.29 -2.00
CA ASN A 62 10.26 -9.13 -1.12
C ASN A 62 10.59 -7.64 -0.94
N GLU A 63 11.29 -7.28 0.13
CA GLU A 63 11.76 -5.91 0.34
C GLU A 63 12.93 -5.53 -0.57
N THR A 64 13.72 -6.51 -0.98
CA THR A 64 14.96 -6.31 -1.74
C THR A 64 15.16 -7.41 -2.77
N ILE A 65 16.00 -7.14 -3.76
CA ILE A 65 16.51 -8.19 -4.66
C ILE A 65 17.55 -9.00 -3.90
N ASN A 66 17.24 -10.25 -3.65
CA ASN A 66 18.12 -11.22 -3.00
C ASN A 66 18.15 -12.54 -3.80
N ASN A 67 18.94 -13.50 -3.37
CA ASN A 67 19.07 -14.78 -4.07
C ASN A 67 17.74 -15.54 -4.18
N GLU A 68 16.90 -15.48 -3.17
CA GLU A 68 15.58 -16.12 -3.19
C GLU A 68 14.68 -15.53 -4.30
N VAL A 69 14.64 -14.18 -4.42
CA VAL A 69 13.92 -13.49 -5.49
C VAL A 69 14.45 -13.91 -6.86
N ILE A 70 15.76 -13.96 -7.02
CA ILE A 70 16.41 -14.34 -8.29
C ILE A 70 16.09 -15.79 -8.66
N GLU A 71 16.14 -16.71 -7.71
CA GLU A 71 15.80 -18.12 -7.92
C GLU A 71 14.33 -18.29 -8.32
N LYS A 72 13.38 -17.73 -7.54
CA LYS A 72 11.95 -17.77 -7.86
C LYS A 72 11.65 -17.15 -9.22
N PHE A 73 12.27 -16.00 -9.53
CA PHE A 73 12.09 -15.35 -10.83
C PHE A 73 12.57 -16.24 -11.97
N ASN A 74 13.74 -16.86 -11.84
CA ASN A 74 14.31 -17.74 -12.86
C ASN A 74 13.44 -18.97 -13.11
N ASP A 75 12.81 -19.51 -12.08
CA ASP A 75 11.90 -20.64 -12.21
C ASP A 75 10.62 -20.29 -12.96
N CYS A 76 10.11 -19.06 -12.77
CA CYS A 76 8.83 -18.61 -13.32
C CYS A 76 8.95 -18.00 -14.73
N LYS A 77 10.05 -17.32 -15.06
CA LYS A 77 10.23 -16.62 -16.34
C LYS A 77 10.23 -17.52 -17.56
N LEU A 78 10.42 -18.83 -17.38
CA LEU A 78 10.41 -19.80 -18.48
C LEU A 78 8.99 -20.09 -18.99
N GLU A 79 7.98 -19.81 -18.18
CA GLU A 79 6.58 -20.08 -18.49
C GLU A 79 5.80 -18.80 -18.85
N ASN A 80 6.14 -17.68 -18.21
CA ASN A 80 5.41 -16.43 -18.32
C ASN A 80 6.33 -15.21 -18.14
N ASN A 81 5.91 -14.08 -18.70
CA ASN A 81 6.56 -12.80 -18.42
C ASN A 81 6.00 -12.17 -17.12
N ALA A 82 6.83 -11.41 -16.45
CA ALA A 82 6.51 -10.84 -15.15
C ALA A 82 5.79 -9.50 -15.23
N LEU A 83 4.82 -9.30 -14.36
CA LEU A 83 4.36 -8.00 -13.90
C LEU A 83 5.18 -7.61 -12.67
N LEU A 84 6.00 -6.57 -12.77
CA LEU A 84 6.85 -6.10 -11.69
C LEU A 84 6.22 -4.87 -11.01
N ILE A 85 6.03 -4.94 -9.69
CA ILE A 85 5.47 -3.86 -8.87
C ILE A 85 6.55 -3.38 -7.90
N ILE A 86 6.95 -2.11 -8.01
CA ILE A 86 8.06 -1.54 -7.26
C ILE A 86 7.67 -0.23 -6.57
N GLY A 87 8.33 0.09 -5.45
CA GLY A 87 8.11 1.36 -4.76
C GLY A 87 8.21 1.31 -3.23
N ASP A 88 7.39 2.13 -2.57
CA ASP A 88 7.31 2.19 -1.11
C ASP A 88 6.16 1.32 -0.55
N SER A 89 5.65 1.62 0.65
CA SER A 89 4.53 0.90 1.26
C SER A 89 3.26 0.88 0.40
N HIS A 90 3.03 1.87 -0.45
CA HIS A 90 1.89 1.87 -1.36
C HIS A 90 2.06 0.84 -2.50
N ALA A 91 3.29 0.53 -2.89
CA ALA A 91 3.54 -0.55 -3.83
C ALA A 91 3.29 -1.93 -3.19
N MET A 92 3.49 -2.06 -1.87
CA MET A 92 3.09 -3.26 -1.12
C MET A 92 1.58 -3.48 -1.20
N ASP A 93 0.79 -2.42 -0.99
CA ASP A 93 -0.67 -2.48 -1.10
C ASP A 93 -1.10 -2.84 -2.53
N LEU A 94 -0.45 -2.25 -3.53
CA LEU A 94 -0.71 -2.56 -4.95
C LEU A 94 -0.39 -4.02 -5.28
N TYR A 95 0.72 -4.56 -4.75
CA TYR A 95 1.06 -5.97 -4.90
C TYR A 95 -0.03 -6.87 -4.32
N ASN A 96 -0.48 -6.61 -3.09
CA ASN A 96 -1.54 -7.38 -2.45
C ASN A 96 -2.85 -7.34 -3.26
N MET A 97 -3.21 -6.19 -3.79
CA MET A 97 -4.36 -6.04 -4.67
C MET A 97 -4.21 -6.85 -5.96
N ALA A 98 -3.04 -6.79 -6.59
CA ALA A 98 -2.75 -7.53 -7.82
C ALA A 98 -2.72 -9.04 -7.56
N PHE A 99 -2.13 -9.49 -6.45
CA PHE A 99 -2.11 -10.89 -6.06
C PHE A 99 -3.52 -11.48 -5.95
N LEU A 100 -4.43 -10.74 -5.30
CA LEU A 100 -5.78 -11.22 -5.01
C LEU A 100 -6.74 -11.13 -6.21
N ASN A 101 -6.55 -10.13 -7.09
CA ASN A 101 -7.56 -9.77 -8.08
C ASN A 101 -7.07 -9.87 -9.53
N SER A 102 -5.79 -10.11 -9.76
CA SER A 102 -5.24 -10.24 -11.11
C SER A 102 -5.10 -11.70 -11.53
N ASP A 103 -5.56 -12.00 -12.75
CA ASP A 103 -5.31 -13.27 -13.41
C ASP A 103 -3.89 -13.38 -13.99
N HIS A 104 -3.06 -12.34 -13.82
CA HIS A 104 -1.69 -12.37 -14.29
C HIS A 104 -0.91 -13.50 -13.62
N PRO A 105 -0.32 -14.43 -14.39
CA PRO A 105 0.26 -15.65 -13.82
C PRO A 105 1.58 -15.44 -13.08
N PHE A 106 2.27 -14.32 -13.36
CA PHE A 106 3.59 -14.03 -12.78
C PHE A 106 3.66 -12.59 -12.27
N ILE A 107 3.59 -12.40 -10.96
CA ILE A 107 3.63 -11.08 -10.30
C ILE A 107 4.79 -11.03 -9.30
N VAL A 108 5.65 -10.04 -9.44
CA VAL A 108 6.78 -9.82 -8.54
C VAL A 108 6.65 -8.46 -7.89
N GLY A 109 6.58 -8.42 -6.56
CA GLY A 109 6.61 -7.19 -5.77
C GLY A 109 7.99 -6.96 -5.16
N ILE A 110 8.61 -5.82 -5.45
CA ILE A 110 9.84 -5.38 -4.78
C ILE A 110 9.61 -4.01 -4.18
N SER A 111 9.34 -3.97 -2.90
CA SER A 111 8.98 -2.72 -2.24
C SER A 111 9.27 -2.76 -0.74
N SER A 112 9.67 -1.63 -0.19
CA SER A 112 9.95 -1.50 1.23
C SER A 112 9.45 -0.16 1.77
N PRO A 113 8.94 -0.12 3.02
CA PRO A 113 8.40 1.10 3.61
C PRO A 113 9.38 2.27 3.57
N GLY A 114 8.94 3.37 2.96
CA GLY A 114 9.74 4.60 2.87
C GLY A 114 10.85 4.57 1.81
N CYS A 115 10.99 3.50 1.04
CA CYS A 115 11.90 3.45 -0.11
C CYS A 115 11.31 4.20 -1.31
N ARG A 116 12.01 5.23 -1.77
CA ARG A 116 11.61 6.05 -2.93
C ARG A 116 12.83 6.41 -3.75
N VAL A 117 12.70 6.38 -5.07
CA VAL A 117 13.78 6.70 -6.02
C VAL A 117 14.38 8.08 -5.78
N HIS A 118 13.59 9.05 -5.41
CA HIS A 118 14.04 10.42 -5.18
C HIS A 118 14.57 10.70 -3.78
N SER A 119 14.44 9.75 -2.85
CA SER A 119 14.82 9.90 -1.46
C SER A 119 15.59 8.68 -0.99
N TYR A 120 16.93 8.79 -1.06
CA TYR A 120 17.80 7.72 -0.61
C TYR A 120 17.56 7.39 0.87
N LYS A 121 17.29 6.12 1.12
CA LYS A 121 17.24 5.55 2.47
C LYS A 121 18.18 4.33 2.48
N PRO A 122 19.06 4.18 3.47
CA PRO A 122 19.88 2.98 3.58
C PRO A 122 19.01 1.71 3.59
N GLY A 123 19.37 0.74 2.76
CA GLY A 123 18.63 -0.51 2.59
C GLY A 123 17.59 -0.52 1.46
N CYS A 124 17.39 0.59 0.75
CA CYS A 124 16.64 0.59 -0.50
C CYS A 124 17.50 0.06 -1.65
N SER A 125 17.07 -0.99 -2.31
CA SER A 125 17.84 -1.70 -3.35
C SER A 125 17.54 -1.20 -4.77
N TYR A 126 17.39 0.10 -4.98
CA TYR A 126 17.02 0.62 -6.31
C TYR A 126 18.10 0.40 -7.39
N GLU A 127 19.38 0.41 -7.02
CA GLU A 127 20.46 0.11 -7.94
C GLU A 127 20.45 -1.37 -8.34
N ASP A 128 20.29 -2.27 -7.37
CA ASP A 128 20.18 -3.72 -7.59
C ASP A 128 18.93 -4.03 -8.45
N LEU A 129 17.85 -3.29 -8.22
CA LEU A 129 16.61 -3.44 -8.98
C LEU A 129 16.77 -3.00 -10.44
N GLN A 130 17.48 -1.90 -10.72
CA GLN A 130 17.80 -1.50 -12.10
C GLN A 130 18.62 -2.57 -12.83
N GLU A 131 19.64 -3.10 -12.17
CA GLU A 131 20.46 -4.18 -12.74
C GLU A 131 19.62 -5.43 -13.00
N PHE A 132 18.79 -5.82 -12.03
CA PHE A 132 17.87 -6.95 -12.18
C PHE A 132 16.91 -6.78 -13.35
N VAL A 133 16.26 -5.61 -13.49
CA VAL A 133 15.35 -5.33 -14.62
C VAL A 133 16.10 -5.36 -15.93
N LYS A 134 17.27 -4.75 -16.02
CA LYS A 134 18.11 -4.75 -17.23
C LYS A 134 18.52 -6.16 -17.67
N LEU A 135 18.88 -7.03 -16.73
CA LEU A 135 19.26 -8.41 -17.02
C LEU A 135 18.06 -9.29 -17.40
N ASN A 136 16.84 -8.91 -17.03
CA ASN A 136 15.64 -9.70 -17.24
C ASN A 136 14.59 -9.00 -18.11
N GLN A 137 14.93 -7.94 -18.83
CA GLN A 137 13.98 -7.11 -19.59
C GLN A 137 13.11 -7.91 -20.56
N ASP A 138 13.64 -8.98 -21.17
CA ASP A 138 12.90 -9.82 -22.12
C ASP A 138 11.83 -10.71 -21.46
N TYR A 139 11.81 -10.75 -20.13
CA TYR A 139 10.90 -11.52 -19.29
C TYR A 139 10.01 -10.65 -18.40
N ILE A 140 10.01 -9.34 -18.61
CA ILE A 140 9.20 -8.37 -17.86
C ILE A 140 8.30 -7.65 -18.86
N ASP A 141 6.99 -7.87 -18.76
CA ASP A 141 6.01 -7.22 -19.64
C ASP A 141 5.72 -5.79 -19.18
N LEU A 142 5.68 -5.57 -17.89
CA LEU A 142 5.25 -4.29 -17.33
C LEU A 142 5.87 -4.03 -15.97
N VAL A 143 6.27 -2.78 -15.75
CA VAL A 143 6.73 -2.30 -14.46
C VAL A 143 5.78 -1.23 -13.94
N TYR A 144 5.20 -1.46 -12.77
CA TYR A 144 4.45 -0.47 -12.02
C TYR A 144 5.31 0.11 -10.90
N TYR A 145 5.55 1.41 -10.95
CA TYR A 145 6.12 2.14 -9.83
C TYR A 145 5.00 2.85 -9.05
N ASN A 146 4.88 2.53 -7.77
CA ASN A 146 3.90 3.15 -6.89
C ASN A 146 4.52 3.67 -5.60
N GLN A 147 4.20 4.91 -5.24
CA GLN A 147 4.63 5.54 -4.00
C GLN A 147 3.58 6.49 -3.45
N ALA A 148 3.72 6.86 -2.19
CA ALA A 148 2.87 7.88 -1.59
C ALA A 148 2.99 9.23 -2.32
N GLY A 149 1.89 9.66 -2.95
CA GLY A 149 1.85 10.85 -3.82
C GLY A 149 2.16 12.16 -3.09
N PHE A 150 1.87 12.27 -1.79
CA PHE A 150 2.14 13.48 -1.00
C PHE A 150 3.63 13.83 -0.90
N TYR A 151 4.55 12.90 -1.15
CA TYR A 151 5.98 13.19 -1.23
C TYR A 151 6.40 13.90 -2.51
N LEU A 152 5.51 13.98 -3.50
CA LEU A 152 5.73 14.68 -4.76
C LEU A 152 5.16 16.10 -4.75
N ILE A 153 4.46 16.48 -3.70
CA ILE A 153 3.82 17.79 -3.57
C ILE A 153 4.70 18.72 -2.75
N GLU A 154 4.95 19.92 -3.27
CA GLU A 154 5.66 20.97 -2.55
C GLU A 154 4.77 21.49 -1.43
N ASN A 155 5.30 21.46 -0.24
CA ASN A 155 4.67 22.06 0.92
C ASN A 155 5.67 23.01 1.56
N ASN A 156 5.55 24.26 1.41
CA ASN A 156 6.28 25.41 1.99
C ASN A 156 7.25 25.10 3.17
N GLY A 157 7.94 23.96 3.14
CA GLY A 157 8.92 23.52 4.13
C GLY A 157 8.35 22.80 5.36
N SER A 158 7.03 22.59 5.45
CA SER A 158 6.42 21.78 6.50
C SER A 158 6.16 20.37 6.00
N SER A 159 6.30 19.37 6.88
CA SER A 159 5.81 18.02 6.60
C SER A 159 4.31 18.07 6.46
N ILE A 160 3.77 17.59 5.34
CA ILE A 160 2.32 17.51 5.15
C ILE A 160 1.76 16.57 6.19
N ILE A 161 0.99 17.12 7.12
CA ILE A 161 0.20 16.34 8.06
C ILE A 161 -1.08 15.93 7.31
N ARG A 162 -1.51 14.69 7.43
CA ARG A 162 -2.73 14.16 6.77
C ARG A 162 -3.98 15.02 6.95
N SER A 163 -4.05 15.76 8.07
CA SER A 163 -5.14 16.71 8.35
C SER A 163 -5.20 17.88 7.37
N ASP A 164 -4.08 18.24 6.76
CA ASP A 164 -4.00 19.42 5.88
C ASP A 164 -4.68 19.15 4.53
N PHE A 165 -4.69 17.87 4.08
CA PHE A 165 -5.38 17.47 2.85
C PHE A 165 -6.90 17.55 2.93
N GLN A 166 -7.49 17.59 4.11
CA GLN A 166 -8.94 17.61 4.28
C GLN A 166 -9.55 18.99 4.07
N ASN A 167 -8.75 20.06 4.17
CA ASN A 167 -9.24 21.44 4.21
C ASN A 167 -8.73 22.33 3.07
N GLU A 168 -7.79 21.85 2.22
CA GLU A 168 -7.20 22.67 1.18
C GLU A 168 -7.52 22.15 -0.23
N ASN A 169 -7.69 23.08 -1.16
CA ASN A 169 -7.90 22.75 -2.56
C ASN A 169 -6.59 22.17 -3.15
N ILE A 170 -6.61 20.89 -3.53
CA ILE A 170 -5.47 20.18 -4.13
C ILE A 170 -4.90 20.92 -5.35
N GLU A 171 -5.70 21.69 -6.06
CA GLU A 171 -5.28 22.50 -7.20
C GLU A 171 -4.26 23.61 -6.82
N SER A 172 -4.10 23.92 -5.54
CA SER A 172 -3.16 24.94 -5.05
C SER A 172 -1.74 24.40 -4.79
N PHE A 173 -1.51 23.09 -4.84
CA PHE A 173 -0.22 22.51 -4.56
C PHE A 173 0.68 22.48 -5.80
N SER A 174 1.91 22.97 -5.67
CA SER A 174 2.94 22.75 -6.68
C SER A 174 3.60 21.37 -6.52
N VAL A 175 4.08 20.82 -7.62
CA VAL A 175 4.74 19.51 -7.65
C VAL A 175 6.25 19.68 -7.63
N PHE A 176 6.95 18.88 -6.84
CA PHE A 176 8.42 18.77 -6.88
C PHE A 176 8.88 18.17 -8.21
N THR A 177 9.01 19.01 -9.22
CA THR A 177 9.39 18.61 -10.58
C THR A 177 10.70 17.82 -10.62
N GLU A 178 11.68 18.15 -9.76
CA GLU A 178 12.93 17.41 -9.67
C GLU A 178 12.74 15.96 -9.18
N ARG A 179 11.84 15.74 -8.22
CA ARG A 179 11.51 14.38 -7.72
C ARG A 179 10.84 13.55 -8.81
N VAL A 180 9.88 14.15 -9.51
CA VAL A 180 9.19 13.49 -10.63
C VAL A 180 10.20 13.14 -11.73
N ARG A 181 11.12 14.05 -12.05
CA ARG A 181 12.17 13.79 -13.04
C ARG A 181 13.08 12.64 -12.61
N LYS A 182 13.52 12.57 -11.36
CA LYS A 182 14.34 11.46 -10.85
C LYS A 182 13.62 10.11 -11.00
N ILE A 183 12.31 10.06 -10.74
CA ILE A 183 11.51 8.85 -10.95
C ILE A 183 11.46 8.49 -12.44
N TYR A 184 11.20 9.48 -13.30
CA TYR A 184 11.14 9.28 -14.74
C TYR A 184 12.48 8.77 -15.29
N ASP A 185 13.60 9.42 -14.92
CA ASP A 185 14.95 9.03 -15.33
C ASP A 185 15.34 7.63 -14.83
N TYR A 186 14.77 7.20 -13.69
CA TYR A 186 14.98 5.87 -13.15
C TYR A 186 14.20 4.78 -13.91
N LEU A 187 13.03 5.12 -14.45
CA LEU A 187 12.15 4.18 -15.14
C LEU A 187 12.46 4.05 -16.64
N GLN A 188 13.37 4.84 -17.19
CA GLN A 188 13.90 4.74 -18.55
C GLN A 188 15.10 3.79 -18.64
#